data_244e02e1fb04ab898e938ac330db6033
#
_entry.id   244e02e1fb04ab898e938ac330db6033
#
_cell.length_a   1.000
_cell.length_b   1.000
_cell.length_c   1.000
_cell.angle_alpha   90.00
_cell.angle_beta   90.00
_cell.angle_gamma   90.00
#
_symmetry.space_group_name_H-M   'P 1'
#
loop_
_entity.id
_entity.type
_entity.pdbx_description
1 polymer ?
#
loop_
_entity_poly.entity_id
_entity_poly.type
_entity_poly.pdbx_seq_one_letter_code
_entity_poly.pdbx_strand_id
1 'polypeptide(L)'
;SSGMSSRSSSLPTSTLSGVYRTILRKKELFVQAPTGIGKTMSTVFPAIRAIGEGCGDRLFYLTAKTITRTVAEEAVSILKEKGLQFKAITLTAKEKMCILDEPECDPIHCPRAKGHFDRINAAVYEMLTECDSYTREEVLRQAEKWNVCPHEFQFDVASWVDGVICDYNYAFDPTSKLKRFFAEGTKGDYIFLIDEAHNLVERGRDMFSATLVKEEILKVRQLLRPYAPGKKLEKALNRCNHQMLVYKRECDSCTELESVSTFLMMVNQLLEELAGWLEAHKTSEIRKQVLEFYFNLRNFSEIYNLVDENYLIYTSYLDNGDFALRLFCVNPAENLQQCINQGRSAVFFSATLLPVQYYKKMFSTNTDDYAIYVESPFDPTK
;
A
#
# COMPACT_ATOMS: atom_id res chain seq x y z
N SER A 1 0.61 47.67 21.30
CA SER A 1 0.22 46.60 22.23
C SER A 1 -1.05 45.93 21.73
N SER A 2 -0.91 44.93 20.91
CA SER A 2 -2.00 44.07 20.47
C SER A 2 -1.69 42.63 20.94
N GLY A 3 -2.40 42.23 22.00
CA GLY A 3 -2.31 40.91 22.55
C GLY A 3 -2.82 39.84 21.60
N MET A 4 -1.93 39.03 21.07
CA MET A 4 -2.29 37.76 20.47
C MET A 4 -2.64 36.81 21.63
N SER A 5 -3.93 36.64 21.86
CA SER A 5 -4.47 35.58 22.70
C SER A 5 -4.18 34.25 22.07
N SER A 6 -3.24 33.50 22.60
CA SER A 6 -3.01 32.09 22.30
C SER A 6 -4.21 31.28 22.79
N ARG A 7 -5.20 31.05 21.92
CA ARG A 7 -6.24 30.05 22.18
C ARG A 7 -5.59 28.68 22.09
N SER A 8 -5.29 28.08 23.22
CA SER A 8 -5.00 26.65 23.31
C SER A 8 -6.26 25.89 22.90
N SER A 9 -6.27 25.39 21.67
CA SER A 9 -7.29 24.43 21.25
C SER A 9 -7.08 23.14 22.03
N SER A 10 -7.91 22.93 23.07
CA SER A 10 -7.90 21.64 23.78
C SER A 10 -8.23 20.52 22.83
N LEU A 11 -7.37 19.49 22.76
CA LEU A 11 -7.61 18.31 21.97
C LEU A 11 -8.96 17.67 22.38
N PRO A 12 -9.74 17.10 21.43
CA PRO A 12 -11.01 16.46 21.75
C PRO A 12 -10.80 15.26 22.69
N THR A 13 -11.13 15.41 23.95
CA THR A 13 -10.94 14.38 24.99
C THR A 13 -11.68 13.09 24.67
N SER A 14 -12.81 13.17 23.98
CA SER A 14 -13.58 12.01 23.49
C SER A 14 -12.79 11.17 22.49
N THR A 15 -12.08 11.79 21.54
CA THR A 15 -11.25 11.10 20.56
C THR A 15 -10.05 10.42 21.21
N LEU A 16 -9.32 11.14 22.08
CA LEU A 16 -8.18 10.60 22.82
C LEU A 16 -8.56 9.34 23.61
N SER A 17 -9.62 9.45 24.41
CA SER A 17 -10.14 8.34 25.22
C SER A 17 -10.67 7.19 24.35
N GLY A 18 -11.35 7.51 23.25
CA GLY A 18 -11.89 6.52 22.31
C GLY A 18 -10.81 5.71 21.64
N VAL A 19 -9.77 6.35 21.08
CA VAL A 19 -8.64 5.68 20.45
C VAL A 19 -7.93 4.77 21.44
N TYR A 20 -7.59 5.26 22.62
CA TYR A 20 -6.91 4.48 23.65
C TYR A 20 -7.72 3.24 24.06
N ARG A 21 -9.02 3.40 24.35
CA ARG A 21 -9.91 2.28 24.72
C ARG A 21 -10.07 1.26 23.60
N THR A 22 -10.12 1.72 22.34
CA THR A 22 -10.20 0.85 21.16
C THR A 22 -8.98 -0.05 21.06
N ILE A 23 -7.78 0.50 21.24
CA ILE A 23 -6.52 -0.25 21.23
C ILE A 23 -6.50 -1.27 22.39
N LEU A 24 -6.86 -0.88 23.59
CA LEU A 24 -6.95 -1.80 24.74
C LEU A 24 -7.87 -3.00 24.47
N ARG A 25 -9.01 -2.74 23.84
CA ARG A 25 -10.06 -3.74 23.58
C ARG A 25 -9.84 -4.52 22.27
N LYS A 26 -8.78 -4.24 21.52
CA LYS A 26 -8.48 -4.87 20.23
C LYS A 26 -9.64 -4.73 19.23
N LYS A 27 -10.18 -3.52 19.10
CA LYS A 27 -11.35 -3.20 18.29
C LYS A 27 -10.98 -2.27 17.13
N GLU A 28 -11.99 -1.90 16.35
CA GLU A 28 -11.93 -0.90 15.31
C GLU A 28 -12.72 0.35 15.73
N LEU A 29 -12.24 1.52 15.30
CA LEU A 29 -12.84 2.82 15.61
C LEU A 29 -12.95 3.64 14.32
N PHE A 30 -14.13 4.23 14.14
CA PHE A 30 -14.41 5.17 13.05
C PHE A 30 -14.60 6.56 13.63
N VAL A 31 -13.73 7.51 13.26
CA VAL A 31 -13.75 8.87 13.78
C VAL A 31 -14.04 9.85 12.65
N GLN A 32 -15.20 10.47 12.71
CA GLN A 32 -15.50 11.65 11.91
C GLN A 32 -15.15 12.88 12.72
N ALA A 33 -14.20 13.69 12.24
CA ALA A 33 -13.70 14.85 12.94
C ALA A 33 -13.27 15.95 11.95
N PRO A 34 -13.74 17.19 12.10
CA PRO A 34 -13.41 18.31 11.21
C PRO A 34 -11.91 18.56 11.08
N THR A 35 -11.51 19.30 10.05
CA THR A 35 -10.12 19.78 9.90
C THR A 35 -9.81 20.82 10.99
N GLY A 36 -8.53 20.95 11.36
CA GLY A 36 -8.06 21.98 12.29
C GLY A 36 -8.24 21.70 13.78
N ILE A 37 -8.87 20.57 14.17
CA ILE A 37 -9.08 20.21 15.60
C ILE A 37 -7.97 19.31 16.18
N GLY A 38 -6.86 19.15 15.49
CA GLY A 38 -5.75 18.33 15.97
C GLY A 38 -5.98 16.81 15.85
N LYS A 39 -6.69 16.34 14.81
CA LYS A 39 -6.97 14.90 14.56
C LYS A 39 -5.74 14.03 14.72
N THR A 40 -4.65 14.39 14.04
CA THR A 40 -3.42 13.61 14.04
C THR A 40 -2.87 13.43 15.45
N MET A 41 -2.73 14.51 16.21
CA MET A 41 -2.26 14.43 17.58
C MET A 41 -3.22 13.64 18.49
N SER A 42 -4.54 13.80 18.26
CA SER A 42 -5.58 13.08 19.03
C SER A 42 -5.63 11.58 18.77
N THR A 43 -5.02 11.11 17.69
CA THR A 43 -4.91 9.68 17.35
C THR A 43 -3.51 9.14 17.63
N VAL A 44 -2.45 9.87 17.29
CA VAL A 44 -1.05 9.46 17.48
C VAL A 44 -0.68 9.38 18.97
N PHE A 45 -1.00 10.39 19.78
CA PHE A 45 -0.64 10.40 21.18
C PHE A 45 -1.19 9.20 21.97
N PRO A 46 -2.51 8.87 21.93
CA PRO A 46 -3.02 7.71 22.65
C PRO A 46 -2.51 6.37 22.10
N ALA A 47 -2.19 6.29 20.80
CA ALA A 47 -1.60 5.08 20.22
C ALA A 47 -0.18 4.86 20.74
N ILE A 48 0.66 5.89 20.76
CA ILE A 48 2.02 5.81 21.30
C ILE A 48 1.98 5.49 22.79
N ARG A 49 1.07 6.12 23.54
CA ARG A 49 0.88 5.81 24.97
C ARG A 49 0.53 4.35 25.20
N ALA A 50 -0.38 3.79 24.39
CA ALA A 50 -0.75 2.38 24.47
C ALA A 50 0.45 1.44 24.21
N ILE A 51 1.32 1.78 23.24
CA ILE A 51 2.57 1.04 23.00
C ILE A 51 3.49 1.11 24.22
N GLY A 52 3.69 2.29 24.81
CA GLY A 52 4.51 2.47 26.01
C GLY A 52 3.99 1.70 27.24
N GLU A 53 2.71 1.39 27.27
CA GLU A 53 2.06 0.57 28.30
C GLU A 53 2.00 -0.93 27.94
N GLY A 54 2.66 -1.35 26.86
CA GLY A 54 2.69 -2.74 26.40
C GLY A 54 1.40 -3.21 25.72
N CYS A 55 0.56 -2.28 25.27
CA CYS A 55 -0.70 -2.58 24.58
C CYS A 55 -0.58 -2.53 23.06
N GLY A 56 0.60 -2.78 22.52
CA GLY A 56 0.91 -2.82 21.10
C GLY A 56 2.41 -2.80 20.90
N ASP A 57 2.88 -3.35 19.78
CA ASP A 57 4.31 -3.45 19.46
C ASP A 57 4.77 -2.33 18.52
N ARG A 58 3.90 -1.89 17.63
CA ARG A 58 4.25 -0.94 16.57
C ARG A 58 3.07 -0.14 16.06
N LEU A 59 3.33 1.12 15.75
CA LEU A 59 2.39 2.01 15.09
C LEU A 59 2.60 1.98 13.58
N PHE A 60 1.53 1.79 12.81
CA PHE A 60 1.48 2.07 11.38
C PHE A 60 0.53 3.25 11.14
N TYR A 61 1.10 4.40 10.76
CA TYR A 61 0.33 5.56 10.34
C TYR A 61 0.21 5.54 8.81
N LEU A 62 -1.00 5.31 8.34
CA LEU A 62 -1.30 5.05 6.93
C LEU A 62 -2.05 6.22 6.30
N THR A 63 -1.54 6.73 5.18
CA THR A 63 -2.17 7.84 4.46
C THR A 63 -1.78 7.87 2.98
N ALA A 64 -2.72 8.27 2.12
CA ALA A 64 -2.50 8.38 0.67
C ALA A 64 -1.73 9.64 0.25
N LYS A 65 -1.62 10.67 1.13
CA LYS A 65 -1.10 12.01 0.76
C LYS A 65 0.21 12.33 1.44
N THR A 66 1.16 12.90 0.70
CA THR A 66 2.46 13.35 1.24
C THR A 66 2.31 14.41 2.34
N ILE A 67 1.37 15.36 2.19
CA ILE A 67 1.13 16.42 3.20
C ILE A 67 0.70 15.83 4.54
N THR A 68 -0.15 14.82 4.55
CA THR A 68 -0.59 14.19 5.80
C THR A 68 0.50 13.37 6.47
N ARG A 69 1.50 12.88 5.71
CA ARG A 69 2.72 12.26 6.29
C ARG A 69 3.52 13.29 7.07
N THR A 70 3.74 14.48 6.52
CA THR A 70 4.44 15.57 7.21
C THR A 70 3.75 15.96 8.52
N VAL A 71 2.41 16.02 8.53
CA VAL A 71 1.65 16.31 9.76
C VAL A 71 1.84 15.21 10.82
N ALA A 72 1.95 13.95 10.41
CA ALA A 72 2.24 12.85 11.34
C ALA A 72 3.67 12.93 11.89
N GLU A 73 4.66 13.26 11.05
CA GLU A 73 6.05 13.51 11.46
C GLU A 73 6.13 14.65 12.47
N GLU A 74 5.45 15.77 12.22
CA GLU A 74 5.36 16.92 13.14
C GLU A 74 4.74 16.51 14.47
N ALA A 75 3.66 15.72 14.47
CA ALA A 75 3.03 15.23 15.69
C ALA A 75 4.00 14.41 16.56
N VAL A 76 4.77 13.50 15.93
CA VAL A 76 5.80 12.72 16.62
C VAL A 76 6.92 13.63 17.12
N SER A 77 7.37 14.61 16.33
CA SER A 77 8.43 15.56 16.71
C SER A 77 8.02 16.39 17.95
N ILE A 78 6.80 16.93 17.97
CA ILE A 78 6.27 17.67 19.13
C ILE A 78 6.28 16.81 20.40
N LEU A 79 5.95 15.53 20.29
CA LEU A 79 5.99 14.63 21.45
C LEU A 79 7.43 14.34 21.90
N LYS A 80 8.38 14.23 20.97
CA LYS A 80 9.81 14.05 21.27
C LYS A 80 10.41 15.26 21.99
N GLU A 81 10.06 16.48 21.58
CA GLU A 81 10.46 17.70 22.26
C GLU A 81 10.00 17.73 23.73
N LYS A 82 8.94 16.99 24.05
CA LYS A 82 8.43 16.80 25.42
C LYS A 82 8.99 15.56 26.13
N GLY A 83 10.03 14.94 25.58
CA GLY A 83 10.75 13.83 26.19
C GLY A 83 10.29 12.43 25.78
N LEU A 84 9.45 12.30 24.75
CA LEU A 84 9.07 10.98 24.22
C LEU A 84 10.29 10.28 23.62
N GLN A 85 10.52 9.03 24.02
CA GLN A 85 11.45 8.11 23.39
C GLN A 85 10.67 7.21 22.42
N PHE A 86 10.72 7.51 21.12
CA PHE A 86 9.96 6.80 20.10
C PHE A 86 10.67 6.93 18.74
N LYS A 87 11.06 5.80 18.17
CA LYS A 87 11.72 5.76 16.85
C LYS A 87 10.65 5.64 15.76
N ALA A 88 10.66 6.56 14.80
CA ALA A 88 9.71 6.56 13.69
C ALA A 88 10.39 6.77 12.34
N ILE A 89 9.94 6.07 11.31
CA ILE A 89 10.40 6.22 9.94
C ILE A 89 9.25 6.54 9.00
N THR A 90 9.50 7.43 8.04
CA THR A 90 8.58 7.71 6.92
C THR A 90 9.05 7.00 5.66
N LEU A 91 8.24 6.07 5.15
CA LEU A 91 8.55 5.34 3.93
C LEU A 91 8.22 6.17 2.69
N THR A 92 9.15 6.21 1.78
CA THR A 92 9.07 6.96 0.52
C THR A 92 9.12 6.02 -0.67
N ALA A 93 8.35 6.32 -1.71
CA ALA A 93 8.27 5.51 -2.92
C ALA A 93 9.62 5.45 -3.66
N LYS A 94 9.82 4.35 -4.39
CA LYS A 94 11.07 4.02 -5.07
C LYS A 94 11.56 5.13 -6.01
N GLU A 95 10.65 5.72 -6.77
CA GLU A 95 10.94 6.78 -7.75
C GLU A 95 11.53 8.04 -7.09
N LYS A 96 11.22 8.27 -5.81
CA LYS A 96 11.74 9.41 -5.03
C LYS A 96 13.01 9.08 -4.24
N MET A 97 13.34 7.79 -4.11
CA MET A 97 14.50 7.31 -3.34
C MET A 97 15.62 6.83 -4.25
N CYS A 98 15.32 6.36 -5.46
CA CYS A 98 16.31 5.83 -6.39
C CYS A 98 17.29 6.91 -6.83
N ILE A 99 18.58 6.57 -6.91
CA ILE A 99 19.65 7.45 -7.40
C ILE A 99 19.77 7.44 -8.93
N LEU A 100 19.09 6.49 -9.58
CA LEU A 100 19.04 6.36 -11.03
C LEU A 100 17.74 6.98 -11.55
N ASP A 101 17.81 7.69 -12.66
CA ASP A 101 16.64 8.27 -13.34
C ASP A 101 15.67 7.16 -13.77
N GLU A 102 16.20 6.04 -14.27
CA GLU A 102 15.46 4.81 -14.50
C GLU A 102 15.94 3.71 -13.53
N PRO A 103 15.09 3.24 -12.60
CA PRO A 103 15.46 2.23 -11.63
C PRO A 103 15.80 0.87 -12.25
N GLU A 104 17.07 0.51 -12.28
CA GLU A 104 17.56 -0.83 -12.61
C GLU A 104 18.22 -1.46 -11.38
N CYS A 105 17.51 -2.40 -10.73
CA CYS A 105 17.89 -2.93 -9.42
C CYS A 105 18.73 -4.20 -9.49
N ASP A 106 19.75 -4.20 -10.32
CA ASP A 106 20.71 -5.29 -10.41
C ASP A 106 22.16 -4.80 -10.14
N PRO A 107 23.09 -5.67 -9.72
CA PRO A 107 24.45 -5.30 -9.39
C PRO A 107 25.32 -4.84 -10.57
N ILE A 108 24.86 -5.01 -11.80
CA ILE A 108 25.58 -4.60 -13.01
C ILE A 108 25.31 -3.11 -13.29
N HIS A 109 24.06 -2.69 -13.19
CA HIS A 109 23.60 -1.35 -13.56
C HIS A 109 23.54 -0.39 -12.36
N CYS A 110 23.24 -0.93 -11.15
CA CYS A 110 23.12 -0.10 -9.95
C CYS A 110 24.35 -0.25 -9.03
N PRO A 111 25.17 0.81 -8.86
CA PRO A 111 26.34 0.75 -7.99
C PRO A 111 26.00 0.51 -6.51
N ARG A 112 24.78 0.87 -6.10
CA ARG A 112 24.30 0.67 -4.73
C ARG A 112 23.71 -0.71 -4.49
N ALA A 113 23.28 -1.43 -5.52
CA ALA A 113 22.86 -2.82 -5.42
C ALA A 113 24.09 -3.74 -5.24
N LYS A 114 25.23 -3.40 -5.86
CA LYS A 114 26.47 -4.16 -5.73
C LYS A 114 27.02 -4.07 -4.30
N GLY A 115 27.09 -5.20 -3.61
CA GLY A 115 27.56 -5.29 -2.23
C GLY A 115 26.63 -4.64 -1.18
N HIS A 116 25.36 -4.42 -1.52
CA HIS A 116 24.35 -3.88 -0.61
C HIS A 116 24.25 -4.72 0.67
N PHE A 117 24.13 -6.04 0.52
CA PHE A 117 23.95 -6.96 1.64
C PHE A 117 25.19 -7.05 2.57
N ASP A 118 26.37 -6.71 2.09
CA ASP A 118 27.60 -6.70 2.89
C ASP A 118 27.65 -5.50 3.85
N ARG A 119 26.96 -4.40 3.50
CA ARG A 119 27.03 -3.12 4.21
C ARG A 119 25.75 -2.76 4.97
N ILE A 120 24.61 -3.35 4.61
CA ILE A 120 23.32 -2.92 5.10
C ILE A 120 23.17 -3.04 6.63
N ASN A 121 23.68 -4.11 7.23
CA ASN A 121 23.56 -4.31 8.68
C ASN A 121 24.31 -3.24 9.48
N ALA A 122 25.51 -2.85 9.04
CA ALA A 122 26.27 -1.79 9.68
C ALA A 122 25.60 -0.42 9.50
N ALA A 123 25.04 -0.15 8.31
CA ALA A 123 24.31 1.07 8.03
C ALA A 123 23.05 1.20 8.90
N VAL A 124 22.28 0.11 9.06
CA VAL A 124 21.10 0.04 9.93
C VAL A 124 21.50 0.25 11.39
N TYR A 125 22.51 -0.46 11.87
CA TYR A 125 22.98 -0.34 13.25
C TYR A 125 23.40 1.10 13.59
N GLU A 126 24.19 1.74 12.75
CA GLU A 126 24.62 3.12 12.97
C GLU A 126 23.43 4.07 12.99
N MET A 127 22.51 3.95 12.04
CA MET A 127 21.32 4.82 12.00
C MET A 127 20.46 4.66 13.26
N LEU A 128 20.28 3.44 13.75
CA LEU A 128 19.49 3.16 14.95
C LEU A 128 20.14 3.67 16.24
N THR A 129 21.47 3.80 16.27
CA THR A 129 22.22 4.28 17.45
C THR A 129 22.44 5.78 17.48
N GLU A 130 22.50 6.42 16.29
CA GLU A 130 22.79 7.86 16.19
C GLU A 130 21.57 8.75 16.04
N CYS A 131 20.43 8.20 15.56
CA CYS A 131 19.22 8.95 15.26
C CYS A 131 17.99 8.36 15.92
N ASP A 132 17.01 9.22 16.25
CA ASP A 132 15.70 8.81 16.76
C ASP A 132 14.56 9.09 15.77
N SER A 133 14.78 9.91 14.76
CA SER A 133 13.84 10.20 13.66
C SER A 133 14.49 9.96 12.33
N TYR A 134 13.78 9.29 11.43
CA TYR A 134 14.30 8.85 10.15
C TYR A 134 13.46 9.42 9.02
N THR A 135 13.71 10.71 8.73
CA THR A 135 13.14 11.40 7.57
C THR A 135 13.76 10.89 6.28
N ARG A 136 13.14 11.24 5.15
CA ARG A 136 13.68 10.90 3.83
C ARG A 136 15.14 11.37 3.67
N GLU A 137 15.42 12.59 4.10
CA GLU A 137 16.73 13.23 4.01
C GLU A 137 17.78 12.45 4.83
N GLU A 138 17.44 12.04 6.05
CA GLU A 138 18.31 11.24 6.90
C GLU A 138 18.59 9.85 6.31
N VAL A 139 17.57 9.20 5.76
CA VAL A 139 17.71 7.91 5.08
C VAL A 139 18.64 8.03 3.86
N LEU A 140 18.46 9.08 3.04
CA LEU A 140 19.30 9.32 1.86
C LEU A 140 20.75 9.59 2.26
N ARG A 141 20.99 10.43 3.26
CA ARG A 141 22.33 10.76 3.76
C ARG A 141 23.07 9.52 4.27
N GLN A 142 22.39 8.71 5.06
CA GLN A 142 22.96 7.48 5.62
C GLN A 142 23.23 6.43 4.51
N ALA A 143 22.29 6.29 3.57
CA ALA A 143 22.45 5.40 2.43
C ALA A 143 23.61 5.81 1.52
N GLU A 144 23.86 7.11 1.37
CA GLU A 144 25.02 7.63 0.65
C GLU A 144 26.33 7.29 1.37
N LYS A 145 26.42 7.57 2.68
CA LYS A 145 27.57 7.27 3.52
C LYS A 145 27.99 5.81 3.42
N TRP A 146 27.04 4.90 3.45
CA TRP A 146 27.27 3.46 3.42
C TRP A 146 27.22 2.84 2.01
N ASN A 147 26.96 3.64 0.98
CA ASN A 147 26.79 3.18 -0.40
C ASN A 147 25.80 2.01 -0.54
N VAL A 148 24.64 2.12 0.14
CA VAL A 148 23.52 1.15 0.07
C VAL A 148 22.34 1.73 -0.69
N CYS A 149 21.42 0.87 -1.16
CA CYS A 149 20.19 1.33 -1.81
C CYS A 149 19.29 2.03 -0.79
N PRO A 150 18.96 3.33 -0.94
CA PRO A 150 18.16 4.05 0.04
C PRO A 150 16.72 3.52 0.14
N HIS A 151 16.16 3.00 -0.96
CA HIS A 151 14.82 2.41 -0.98
C HIS A 151 14.76 1.11 -0.16
N GLU A 152 15.70 0.20 -0.33
CA GLU A 152 15.75 -1.04 0.47
C GLU A 152 16.14 -0.75 1.92
N PHE A 153 17.09 0.18 2.13
CA PHE A 153 17.55 0.58 3.45
C PHE A 153 16.43 1.06 4.37
N GLN A 154 15.49 1.87 3.88
CA GLN A 154 14.35 2.32 4.69
C GLN A 154 13.49 1.15 5.19
N PHE A 155 13.34 0.09 4.42
CA PHE A 155 12.58 -1.10 4.85
C PHE A 155 13.32 -1.91 5.91
N ASP A 156 14.64 -1.98 5.83
CA ASP A 156 15.43 -2.65 6.86
C ASP A 156 15.39 -1.88 8.18
N VAL A 157 15.49 -0.54 8.13
CA VAL A 157 15.30 0.32 9.31
C VAL A 157 13.88 0.18 9.88
N ALA A 158 12.85 0.10 9.03
CA ALA A 158 11.46 -0.05 9.47
C ALA A 158 11.23 -1.29 10.34
N SER A 159 12.08 -2.31 10.23
CA SER A 159 12.00 -3.52 11.07
C SER A 159 12.35 -3.28 12.54
N TRP A 160 13.01 -2.18 12.85
CA TRP A 160 13.58 -1.89 14.18
C TRP A 160 12.99 -0.67 14.89
N VAL A 161 12.07 0.03 14.25
CA VAL A 161 11.47 1.26 14.79
C VAL A 161 10.10 0.98 15.40
N ASP A 162 9.64 1.91 16.28
CA ASP A 162 8.37 1.82 16.98
C ASP A 162 7.18 2.28 16.11
N GLY A 163 7.44 3.12 15.11
CA GLY A 163 6.43 3.68 14.23
C GLY A 163 6.86 3.74 12.76
N VAL A 164 5.92 3.43 11.87
CA VAL A 164 6.09 3.50 10.42
C VAL A 164 4.99 4.39 9.85
N ILE A 165 5.39 5.48 9.19
CA ILE A 165 4.49 6.39 8.47
C ILE A 165 4.62 6.06 6.99
N CYS A 166 3.53 5.66 6.33
CA CYS A 166 3.60 5.21 4.94
C CYS A 166 2.26 5.32 4.19
N ASP A 167 2.30 5.00 2.89
CA ASP A 167 1.09 4.87 2.06
C ASP A 167 0.30 3.62 2.44
N TYR A 168 -1.03 3.64 2.17
CA TYR A 168 -1.92 2.49 2.35
C TYR A 168 -1.40 1.22 1.67
N ASN A 169 -0.76 1.34 0.51
CA ASN A 169 -0.25 0.21 -0.26
C ASN A 169 0.71 -0.66 0.55
N TYR A 170 1.52 -0.05 1.42
CA TYR A 170 2.48 -0.80 2.23
C TYR A 170 1.86 -1.72 3.28
N ALA A 171 0.57 -1.51 3.60
CA ALA A 171 -0.17 -2.37 4.53
C ALA A 171 -1.21 -3.26 3.82
N PHE A 172 -1.84 -2.76 2.76
CA PHE A 172 -3.05 -3.38 2.21
C PHE A 172 -2.90 -3.96 0.81
N ASP A 173 -2.03 -3.43 -0.04
CA ASP A 173 -1.90 -3.88 -1.43
C ASP A 173 -1.26 -5.28 -1.51
N PRO A 174 -1.90 -6.27 -2.13
CA PRO A 174 -1.38 -7.64 -2.22
C PRO A 174 0.04 -7.74 -2.80
N THR A 175 0.40 -6.85 -3.72
CA THR A 175 1.69 -6.85 -4.42
C THR A 175 2.77 -6.02 -3.73
N SER A 176 2.37 -4.91 -3.08
CA SER A 176 3.28 -3.89 -2.55
C SER A 176 3.42 -3.90 -1.03
N LYS A 177 2.56 -4.65 -0.31
CA LYS A 177 2.60 -4.70 1.16
C LYS A 177 3.93 -5.19 1.69
N LEU A 178 4.31 -4.67 2.84
CA LEU A 178 5.55 -5.02 3.54
C LEU A 178 5.48 -6.45 4.07
N LYS A 179 5.93 -7.42 3.27
CA LYS A 179 5.89 -8.85 3.60
C LYS A 179 6.60 -9.19 4.91
N ARG A 180 7.57 -8.39 5.35
CA ARG A 180 8.24 -8.54 6.64
C ARG A 180 7.30 -8.37 7.85
N PHE A 181 6.18 -7.67 7.67
CA PHE A 181 5.13 -7.46 8.69
C PHE A 181 3.82 -8.16 8.33
N PHE A 182 3.50 -8.20 7.05
CA PHE A 182 2.18 -8.56 6.54
C PHE A 182 2.22 -9.76 5.56
N ALA A 183 3.22 -10.65 5.71
CA ALA A 183 3.20 -11.91 4.98
C ALA A 183 1.97 -12.74 5.38
N GLU A 184 1.57 -13.65 4.51
CA GLU A 184 0.47 -14.55 4.78
C GLU A 184 0.74 -15.37 6.05
N GLY A 185 -0.26 -15.47 6.92
CA GLY A 185 -0.16 -16.17 8.19
C GLY A 185 0.58 -15.42 9.31
N THR A 186 1.16 -14.21 9.03
CA THR A 186 1.79 -13.42 10.08
C THR A 186 0.78 -12.53 10.79
N LYS A 187 0.99 -12.33 12.09
CA LYS A 187 0.24 -11.37 12.92
C LYS A 187 1.21 -10.67 13.87
N GLY A 188 0.90 -9.43 14.22
CA GLY A 188 1.62 -8.67 15.23
C GLY A 188 0.66 -7.79 16.03
N ASP A 189 1.08 -7.31 17.19
CA ASP A 189 0.30 -6.36 17.97
C ASP A 189 0.42 -4.94 17.38
N TYR A 190 0.14 -4.82 16.06
CA TYR A 190 0.23 -3.56 15.30
C TYR A 190 -1.02 -2.70 15.50
N ILE A 191 -0.81 -1.40 15.65
CA ILE A 191 -1.86 -0.39 15.73
C ILE A 191 -1.90 0.34 14.39
N PHE A 192 -3.03 0.27 13.68
CA PHE A 192 -3.23 0.99 12.43
C PHE A 192 -3.96 2.32 12.70
N LEU A 193 -3.33 3.43 12.33
CA LEU A 193 -3.95 4.75 12.24
C LEU A 193 -4.13 5.10 10.77
N ILE A 194 -5.36 5.14 10.30
CA ILE A 194 -5.71 5.28 8.88
C ILE A 194 -6.28 6.68 8.67
N ASP A 195 -5.41 7.60 8.24
CA ASP A 195 -5.75 9.01 8.01
C ASP A 195 -6.36 9.23 6.63
N GLU A 196 -7.24 10.23 6.57
CA GLU A 196 -8.03 10.53 5.37
C GLU A 196 -8.72 9.27 4.81
N ALA A 197 -9.28 8.47 5.73
CA ALA A 197 -9.81 7.14 5.46
C ALA A 197 -10.87 7.11 4.35
N HIS A 198 -11.56 8.21 4.07
CA HIS A 198 -12.50 8.30 2.95
C HIS A 198 -11.86 7.92 1.59
N ASN A 199 -10.54 8.15 1.42
CA ASN A 199 -9.82 7.77 0.21
C ASN A 199 -9.61 6.25 0.10
N LEU A 200 -9.73 5.52 1.22
CA LEU A 200 -9.46 4.08 1.22
C LEU A 200 -10.51 3.26 0.45
N VAL A 201 -11.71 3.80 0.20
CA VAL A 201 -12.72 3.13 -0.63
C VAL A 201 -12.20 2.95 -2.05
N GLU A 202 -11.85 4.05 -2.72
CA GLU A 202 -11.33 4.00 -4.10
C GLU A 202 -9.97 3.28 -4.14
N ARG A 203 -9.07 3.60 -3.22
CA ARG A 203 -7.76 2.93 -3.13
C ARG A 203 -7.89 1.43 -2.87
N GLY A 204 -8.85 1.01 -2.03
CA GLY A 204 -9.13 -0.40 -1.78
C GLY A 204 -9.63 -1.10 -3.04
N ARG A 205 -10.58 -0.49 -3.75
CA ARG A 205 -11.05 -1.00 -5.04
C ARG A 205 -9.89 -1.17 -6.03
N ASP A 206 -9.05 -0.17 -6.17
CA ASP A 206 -7.89 -0.22 -7.07
C ASP A 206 -6.88 -1.30 -6.68
N MET A 207 -6.51 -1.39 -5.40
CA MET A 207 -5.53 -2.36 -4.88
C MET A 207 -5.99 -3.82 -5.08
N PHE A 208 -7.30 -4.07 -4.97
CA PHE A 208 -7.87 -5.41 -5.08
C PHE A 208 -8.52 -5.68 -6.43
N SER A 209 -8.26 -4.87 -7.45
CA SER A 209 -8.70 -5.07 -8.82
C SER A 209 -7.53 -5.37 -9.76
N ALA A 210 -7.81 -6.05 -10.88
CA ALA A 210 -6.83 -6.29 -11.91
C ALA A 210 -7.42 -6.17 -13.31
N THR A 211 -6.59 -5.75 -14.26
CA THR A 211 -6.99 -5.57 -15.67
C THR A 211 -5.97 -6.21 -16.57
N LEU A 212 -6.40 -7.01 -17.52
CA LEU A 212 -5.58 -7.50 -18.64
C LEU A 212 -6.06 -6.90 -19.95
N VAL A 213 -5.13 -6.33 -20.71
CA VAL A 213 -5.39 -5.70 -22.00
C VAL A 213 -4.92 -6.63 -23.12
N LYS A 214 -5.82 -6.91 -24.05
CA LYS A 214 -5.56 -7.82 -25.18
C LYS A 214 -4.39 -7.35 -26.05
N GLU A 215 -4.33 -6.07 -26.30
CA GLU A 215 -3.33 -5.44 -27.16
C GLU A 215 -1.92 -5.55 -26.56
N GLU A 216 -1.78 -5.61 -25.23
CA GLU A 216 -0.50 -5.89 -24.54
C GLU A 216 0.02 -7.31 -24.82
N ILE A 217 -0.86 -8.31 -24.85
CA ILE A 217 -0.48 -9.69 -25.23
C ILE A 217 0.10 -9.71 -26.64
N LEU A 218 -0.51 -8.99 -27.58
CA LEU A 218 -0.03 -8.87 -28.96
C LEU A 218 1.32 -8.15 -29.02
N LYS A 219 1.47 -7.07 -28.28
CA LYS A 219 2.71 -6.29 -28.21
C LYS A 219 3.87 -7.15 -27.71
N VAL A 220 3.68 -7.87 -26.63
CA VAL A 220 4.73 -8.76 -26.07
C VAL A 220 5.05 -9.91 -27.03
N ARG A 221 4.04 -10.49 -27.69
CA ARG A 221 4.27 -11.51 -28.73
C ARG A 221 5.13 -10.98 -29.88
N GLN A 222 4.91 -9.73 -30.31
CA GLN A 222 5.72 -9.11 -31.36
C GLN A 222 7.15 -8.84 -30.89
N LEU A 223 7.32 -8.34 -29.65
CA LEU A 223 8.63 -8.11 -29.04
C LEU A 223 9.47 -9.39 -28.93
N LEU A 224 8.85 -10.49 -28.54
CA LEU A 224 9.53 -11.78 -28.36
C LEU A 224 9.89 -12.49 -29.68
N ARG A 225 9.20 -12.18 -30.77
CA ARG A 225 9.38 -12.85 -32.07
C ARG A 225 10.82 -12.91 -32.60
N PRO A 226 11.62 -11.80 -32.56
CA PRO A 226 13.02 -11.82 -33.01
C PRO A 226 13.93 -12.71 -32.14
N TYR A 227 13.54 -12.98 -30.91
CA TYR A 227 14.33 -13.77 -29.94
C TYR A 227 13.99 -15.27 -29.96
N ALA A 228 13.22 -15.73 -30.95
CA ALA A 228 12.80 -17.11 -31.08
C ALA A 228 12.35 -17.76 -29.75
N PRO A 229 11.25 -17.30 -29.15
CA PRO A 229 10.87 -17.56 -27.74
C PRO A 229 10.58 -19.03 -27.43
N GLY A 230 10.63 -19.88 -28.43
CA GLY A 230 10.29 -21.29 -28.32
C GLY A 230 8.80 -21.59 -28.56
N LYS A 231 8.51 -22.81 -29.07
CA LYS A 231 7.15 -23.20 -29.44
C LYS A 231 6.15 -23.18 -28.26
N LYS A 232 6.60 -23.43 -27.03
CA LYS A 232 5.72 -23.48 -25.85
C LYS A 232 5.23 -22.09 -25.48
N LEU A 233 6.14 -21.11 -25.35
CA LEU A 233 5.81 -19.73 -25.03
C LEU A 233 4.94 -19.10 -26.11
N GLU A 234 5.29 -19.31 -27.40
CA GLU A 234 4.48 -18.81 -28.52
C GLU A 234 3.06 -19.39 -28.50
N LYS A 235 2.92 -20.68 -28.21
CA LYS A 235 1.61 -21.36 -28.09
C LYS A 235 0.80 -20.80 -26.92
N ALA A 236 1.43 -20.53 -25.76
CA ALA A 236 0.77 -19.98 -24.59
C ALA A 236 0.26 -18.55 -24.87
N LEU A 237 1.09 -17.69 -25.48
CA LEU A 237 0.68 -16.32 -25.91
C LEU A 237 -0.48 -16.39 -26.91
N ASN A 238 -0.43 -17.29 -27.90
CA ASN A 238 -1.49 -17.44 -28.89
C ASN A 238 -2.81 -17.89 -28.25
N ARG A 239 -2.77 -18.80 -27.28
CA ARG A 239 -3.97 -19.26 -26.55
C ARG A 239 -4.63 -18.13 -25.77
N CYS A 240 -3.85 -17.37 -25.00
CA CYS A 240 -4.36 -16.22 -24.26
C CYS A 240 -4.96 -15.16 -25.19
N ASN A 241 -4.24 -14.82 -26.28
CA ASN A 241 -4.75 -13.87 -27.27
C ASN A 241 -6.03 -14.37 -27.96
N HIS A 242 -6.11 -15.67 -28.29
CA HIS A 242 -7.30 -16.25 -28.92
C HIS A 242 -8.52 -16.15 -27.98
N GLN A 243 -8.35 -16.50 -26.71
CA GLN A 243 -9.45 -16.40 -25.73
C GLN A 243 -9.91 -14.95 -25.55
N MET A 244 -8.98 -13.99 -25.44
CA MET A 244 -9.33 -12.57 -25.40
C MET A 244 -10.05 -12.10 -26.67
N LEU A 245 -9.71 -12.69 -27.84
CA LEU A 245 -10.42 -12.41 -29.09
C LEU A 245 -11.85 -12.99 -29.09
N VAL A 246 -12.06 -14.16 -28.47
CA VAL A 246 -13.42 -14.73 -28.27
C VAL A 246 -14.26 -13.76 -27.43
N TYR A 247 -13.76 -13.36 -26.27
CA TYR A 247 -14.46 -12.38 -25.43
C TYR A 247 -14.73 -11.05 -26.17
N LYS A 248 -13.77 -10.58 -26.97
CA LYS A 248 -13.95 -9.34 -27.75
C LYS A 248 -15.08 -9.43 -28.77
N ARG A 249 -15.26 -10.61 -29.41
CA ARG A 249 -16.35 -10.83 -30.38
C ARG A 249 -17.74 -10.91 -29.75
N GLU A 250 -17.80 -11.28 -28.48
CA GLU A 250 -19.02 -11.42 -27.68
C GLU A 250 -19.36 -10.13 -26.91
N CYS A 251 -18.51 -9.11 -26.99
CA CYS A 251 -18.66 -7.86 -26.28
C CYS A 251 -18.99 -6.71 -27.21
N ASP A 252 -20.19 -6.14 -27.08
CA ASP A 252 -20.59 -4.94 -27.83
C ASP A 252 -19.93 -3.67 -27.25
N SER A 253 -20.07 -3.42 -25.96
CA SER A 253 -19.49 -2.28 -25.24
C SER A 253 -18.95 -2.70 -23.87
N CYS A 254 -19.74 -3.45 -23.11
CA CYS A 254 -19.41 -4.02 -21.81
C CYS A 254 -20.19 -5.30 -21.62
N THR A 255 -19.52 -6.37 -21.22
CA THR A 255 -20.16 -7.68 -20.99
C THR A 255 -19.67 -8.29 -19.70
N GLU A 256 -20.59 -8.60 -18.80
CA GLU A 256 -20.31 -9.34 -17.57
C GLU A 256 -20.06 -10.82 -17.87
N LEU A 257 -19.12 -11.41 -17.15
CA LEU A 257 -18.75 -12.82 -17.23
C LEU A 257 -18.94 -13.50 -15.88
N GLU A 258 -19.56 -14.67 -15.87
CA GLU A 258 -19.74 -15.44 -14.63
C GLU A 258 -18.41 -15.97 -14.09
N SER A 259 -17.49 -16.36 -14.96
CA SER A 259 -16.20 -16.92 -14.59
C SER A 259 -15.19 -16.82 -15.73
N VAL A 260 -13.92 -16.70 -15.35
CA VAL A 260 -12.78 -16.76 -16.28
C VAL A 260 -11.78 -17.85 -15.88
N SER A 261 -12.20 -18.86 -15.16
CA SER A 261 -11.34 -19.95 -14.65
C SER A 261 -10.53 -20.66 -15.73
N THR A 262 -11.13 -20.93 -16.88
CA THR A 262 -10.43 -21.54 -18.03
C THR A 262 -9.36 -20.59 -18.58
N PHE A 263 -9.64 -19.29 -18.65
CA PHE A 263 -8.67 -18.31 -19.08
C PHE A 263 -7.53 -18.16 -18.08
N LEU A 264 -7.83 -18.22 -16.77
CA LEU A 264 -6.81 -18.21 -15.72
C LEU A 264 -5.81 -19.36 -15.86
N MET A 265 -6.26 -20.56 -16.19
CA MET A 265 -5.34 -21.68 -16.46
C MET A 265 -4.39 -21.37 -17.62
N MET A 266 -4.87 -20.69 -18.67
CA MET A 266 -4.01 -20.26 -19.78
C MET A 266 -3.02 -19.17 -19.34
N VAL A 267 -3.45 -18.23 -18.50
CA VAL A 267 -2.60 -17.18 -17.91
C VAL A 267 -1.49 -17.80 -17.05
N ASN A 268 -1.83 -18.77 -16.20
CA ASN A 268 -0.84 -19.43 -15.34
C ASN A 268 0.19 -20.24 -16.17
N GLN A 269 -0.23 -20.91 -17.23
CA GLN A 269 0.70 -21.55 -18.16
C GLN A 269 1.62 -20.52 -18.85
N LEU A 270 1.08 -19.37 -19.25
CA LEU A 270 1.86 -18.28 -19.83
C LEU A 270 2.87 -17.70 -18.84
N LEU A 271 2.50 -17.55 -17.56
CA LEU A 271 3.40 -17.12 -16.49
C LEU A 271 4.61 -18.06 -16.33
N GLU A 272 4.39 -19.38 -16.34
CA GLU A 272 5.47 -20.36 -16.25
C GLU A 272 6.45 -20.25 -17.43
N GLU A 273 5.95 -20.14 -18.65
CA GLU A 273 6.78 -20.01 -19.84
C GLU A 273 7.54 -18.66 -19.89
N LEU A 274 6.89 -17.55 -19.46
CA LEU A 274 7.56 -16.25 -19.37
C LEU A 274 8.63 -16.23 -18.28
N ALA A 275 8.39 -16.86 -17.13
CA ALA A 275 9.39 -16.99 -16.08
C ALA A 275 10.64 -17.71 -16.56
N GLY A 276 10.46 -18.81 -17.31
CA GLY A 276 11.57 -19.55 -17.94
C GLY A 276 12.34 -18.71 -18.96
N TRP A 277 11.63 -17.93 -19.77
CA TRP A 277 12.27 -17.02 -20.73
C TRP A 277 13.07 -15.91 -20.03
N LEU A 278 12.49 -15.27 -19.02
CA LEU A 278 13.13 -14.21 -18.23
C LEU A 278 14.40 -14.69 -17.52
N GLU A 279 14.40 -15.91 -17.01
CA GLU A 279 15.57 -16.52 -16.38
C GLU A 279 16.70 -16.80 -17.39
N ALA A 280 16.36 -17.26 -18.60
CA ALA A 280 17.29 -17.53 -19.66
C ALA A 280 17.86 -16.26 -20.33
N HIS A 281 17.16 -15.11 -20.27
CA HIS A 281 17.50 -13.90 -21.00
C HIS A 281 17.71 -12.68 -20.05
N LYS A 282 18.59 -12.84 -19.07
CA LYS A 282 18.84 -11.83 -18.01
C LYS A 282 19.34 -10.47 -18.54
N THR A 283 20.05 -10.47 -19.66
CA THR A 283 20.68 -9.29 -20.28
C THR A 283 19.97 -8.81 -21.55
N SER A 284 18.77 -9.31 -21.84
CA SER A 284 18.04 -8.93 -23.05
C SER A 284 17.51 -7.49 -22.95
N GLU A 285 17.62 -6.71 -24.03
CA GLU A 285 17.12 -5.34 -24.14
C GLU A 285 15.61 -5.23 -23.92
N ILE A 286 14.84 -6.27 -24.27
CA ILE A 286 13.39 -6.31 -24.10
C ILE A 286 12.96 -6.87 -22.73
N ARG A 287 13.92 -7.26 -21.88
CA ARG A 287 13.64 -7.90 -20.60
C ARG A 287 12.71 -7.07 -19.72
N LYS A 288 12.91 -5.75 -19.70
CA LYS A 288 12.09 -4.82 -18.89
C LYS A 288 10.62 -4.89 -19.29
N GLN A 289 10.31 -4.79 -20.60
CA GLN A 289 8.93 -4.84 -21.09
C GLN A 289 8.27 -6.21 -20.85
N VAL A 290 9.03 -7.29 -21.04
CA VAL A 290 8.52 -8.65 -20.77
C VAL A 290 8.27 -8.86 -19.28
N LEU A 291 9.13 -8.32 -18.41
CA LEU A 291 8.98 -8.39 -16.96
C LEU A 291 7.77 -7.58 -16.45
N GLU A 292 7.52 -6.41 -17.00
CA GLU A 292 6.33 -5.60 -16.70
C GLU A 292 5.04 -6.37 -17.06
N PHE A 293 5.00 -6.96 -18.24
CA PHE A 293 3.88 -7.81 -18.66
C PHE A 293 3.72 -9.05 -17.75
N TYR A 294 4.82 -9.69 -17.37
CA TYR A 294 4.80 -10.80 -16.43
C TYR A 294 4.18 -10.41 -15.09
N PHE A 295 4.54 -9.25 -14.56
CA PHE A 295 3.96 -8.75 -13.31
C PHE A 295 2.46 -8.41 -13.44
N ASN A 296 2.02 -7.88 -14.58
CA ASN A 296 0.60 -7.64 -14.84
C ASN A 296 -0.21 -8.94 -14.86
N LEU A 297 0.30 -9.98 -15.54
CA LEU A 297 -0.33 -11.30 -15.55
C LEU A 297 -0.36 -11.93 -14.15
N ARG A 298 0.73 -11.80 -13.42
CA ARG A 298 0.85 -12.32 -12.05
C ARG A 298 -0.13 -11.63 -11.11
N ASN A 299 -0.22 -10.31 -11.16
CA ASN A 299 -1.20 -9.54 -10.40
C ASN A 299 -2.63 -10.00 -10.71
N PHE A 300 -2.96 -10.19 -11.99
CA PHE A 300 -4.26 -10.70 -12.40
C PHE A 300 -4.56 -12.08 -11.78
N SER A 301 -3.59 -12.99 -11.79
CA SER A 301 -3.73 -14.32 -11.19
C SER A 301 -3.87 -14.25 -9.66
N GLU A 302 -3.12 -13.38 -8.99
CA GLU A 302 -3.19 -13.17 -7.53
C GLU A 302 -4.56 -12.57 -7.14
N ILE A 303 -5.05 -11.57 -7.88
CA ILE A 303 -6.37 -10.96 -7.63
C ILE A 303 -7.51 -11.94 -7.89
N TYR A 304 -7.38 -12.80 -8.92
CA TYR A 304 -8.42 -13.81 -9.18
C TYR A 304 -8.63 -14.76 -7.99
N ASN A 305 -7.61 -15.04 -7.22
CA ASN A 305 -7.71 -15.87 -6.00
C ASN A 305 -8.50 -15.17 -4.87
N LEU A 306 -8.73 -13.87 -4.97
CA LEU A 306 -9.52 -13.08 -4.02
C LEU A 306 -10.98 -12.88 -4.49
N VAL A 307 -11.31 -13.31 -5.72
CA VAL A 307 -12.64 -13.10 -6.31
C VAL A 307 -13.70 -13.87 -5.52
N ASP A 308 -14.69 -13.14 -5.03
CA ASP A 308 -15.88 -13.61 -4.32
C ASP A 308 -17.13 -12.84 -4.82
N GLU A 309 -18.23 -12.87 -4.08
CA GLU A 309 -19.46 -12.16 -4.38
C GLU A 309 -19.34 -10.62 -4.37
N ASN A 310 -18.22 -10.08 -3.86
CA ASN A 310 -17.92 -8.64 -3.87
C ASN A 310 -17.22 -8.18 -5.14
N TYR A 311 -17.02 -9.08 -6.11
CA TYR A 311 -16.35 -8.79 -7.36
C TYR A 311 -17.29 -8.82 -8.55
N LEU A 312 -16.94 -8.02 -9.55
CA LEU A 312 -17.54 -8.05 -10.88
C LEU A 312 -16.46 -8.40 -11.90
N ILE A 313 -16.69 -9.45 -12.67
CA ILE A 313 -15.81 -9.84 -13.79
C ILE A 313 -16.47 -9.36 -15.07
N TYR A 314 -15.78 -8.52 -15.83
CA TYR A 314 -16.34 -8.01 -17.08
C TYR A 314 -15.28 -7.65 -18.12
N THR A 315 -15.74 -7.62 -19.36
CA THR A 315 -14.94 -7.12 -20.49
C THR A 315 -15.50 -5.78 -20.97
N SER A 316 -14.62 -4.91 -21.41
CA SER A 316 -14.99 -3.61 -21.98
C SER A 316 -13.90 -3.07 -22.88
N TYR A 317 -14.22 -2.00 -23.61
CA TYR A 317 -13.23 -1.21 -24.32
C TYR A 317 -12.72 -0.09 -23.41
N LEU A 318 -11.42 0.20 -23.50
CA LEU A 318 -10.80 1.35 -22.88
C LEU A 318 -11.00 2.60 -23.75
N ASP A 319 -10.72 3.79 -23.21
CA ASP A 319 -10.87 5.08 -23.93
C ASP A 319 -10.01 5.17 -25.22
N ASN A 320 -8.89 4.45 -25.24
CA ASN A 320 -8.01 4.35 -26.41
C ASN A 320 -8.46 3.28 -27.43
N GLY A 321 -9.57 2.59 -27.19
CA GLY A 321 -10.13 1.54 -28.04
C GLY A 321 -9.54 0.14 -27.80
N ASP A 322 -8.60 -0.03 -26.88
CA ASP A 322 -8.06 -1.34 -26.52
C ASP A 322 -9.10 -2.15 -25.75
N PHE A 323 -9.04 -3.47 -25.88
CA PHE A 323 -9.97 -4.38 -25.25
C PHE A 323 -9.41 -4.93 -23.93
N ALA A 324 -10.19 -4.83 -22.86
CA ALA A 324 -9.78 -5.22 -21.52
C ALA A 324 -10.72 -6.25 -20.88
N LEU A 325 -10.14 -7.17 -20.12
CA LEU A 325 -10.81 -8.02 -19.14
C LEU A 325 -10.47 -7.51 -17.75
N ARG A 326 -11.49 -7.28 -16.92
CA ARG A 326 -11.33 -6.71 -15.58
C ARG A 326 -11.89 -7.62 -14.50
N LEU A 327 -11.13 -7.75 -13.43
CA LEU A 327 -11.56 -8.25 -12.13
C LEU A 327 -11.75 -7.02 -11.25
N PHE A 328 -12.98 -6.57 -11.04
CA PHE A 328 -13.26 -5.33 -10.35
C PHE A 328 -13.80 -5.60 -8.95
N CYS A 329 -13.08 -5.17 -7.94
CA CYS A 329 -13.50 -5.23 -6.54
C CYS A 329 -14.54 -4.13 -6.26
N VAL A 330 -15.79 -4.49 -6.16
CA VAL A 330 -16.90 -3.56 -5.87
C VAL A 330 -16.87 -3.13 -4.40
N ASN A 331 -16.67 -4.11 -3.51
CA ASN A 331 -16.58 -3.86 -2.07
C ASN A 331 -15.29 -4.46 -1.50
N PRO A 332 -14.30 -3.64 -1.09
CA PRO A 332 -13.02 -4.12 -0.58
C PRO A 332 -13.04 -4.54 0.90
N ALA A 333 -14.19 -4.50 1.59
CA ALA A 333 -14.29 -4.69 3.04
C ALA A 333 -13.68 -6.02 3.52
N GLU A 334 -13.95 -7.13 2.84
CA GLU A 334 -13.41 -8.44 3.22
C GLU A 334 -11.89 -8.47 3.10
N ASN A 335 -11.35 -7.97 1.99
CA ASN A 335 -9.91 -7.93 1.76
C ASN A 335 -9.19 -6.99 2.74
N LEU A 336 -9.77 -5.82 3.02
CA LEU A 336 -9.24 -4.88 4.01
C LEU A 336 -9.29 -5.49 5.41
N GLN A 337 -10.40 -6.15 5.78
CA GLN A 337 -10.53 -6.81 7.07
C GLN A 337 -9.47 -7.89 7.29
N GLN A 338 -9.17 -8.69 6.27
CA GLN A 338 -8.10 -9.69 6.35
C GLN A 338 -6.74 -9.04 6.64
N CYS A 339 -6.44 -7.89 6.02
CA CYS A 339 -5.22 -7.13 6.30
C CYS A 339 -5.22 -6.55 7.72
N ILE A 340 -6.34 -5.96 8.17
CA ILE A 340 -6.50 -5.37 9.51
C ILE A 340 -6.36 -6.44 10.60
N ASN A 341 -6.86 -7.65 10.36
CA ASN A 341 -6.75 -8.78 11.28
C ASN A 341 -5.31 -9.28 11.49
N GLN A 342 -4.36 -8.81 10.69
CA GLN A 342 -2.92 -9.02 10.93
C GLN A 342 -2.37 -8.12 12.03
N GLY A 343 -3.10 -7.08 12.44
CA GLY A 343 -2.78 -6.20 13.54
C GLY A 343 -3.68 -6.41 14.77
N ARG A 344 -3.54 -5.51 15.72
CA ARG A 344 -4.28 -5.49 16.98
C ARG A 344 -5.55 -4.67 16.92
N SER A 345 -5.48 -3.48 16.31
CA SER A 345 -6.59 -2.53 16.24
C SER A 345 -6.41 -1.57 15.07
N ALA A 346 -7.51 -1.00 14.59
CA ALA A 346 -7.51 0.00 13.53
C ALA A 346 -8.36 1.21 13.92
N VAL A 347 -7.86 2.41 13.61
CA VAL A 347 -8.57 3.66 13.78
C VAL A 347 -8.67 4.35 12.43
N PHE A 348 -9.87 4.42 11.88
CA PHE A 348 -10.18 5.12 10.65
C PHE A 348 -10.65 6.53 10.97
N PHE A 349 -9.98 7.55 10.46
CA PHE A 349 -10.36 8.92 10.75
C PHE A 349 -10.28 9.82 9.50
N SER A 350 -11.25 10.74 9.42
CA SER A 350 -11.33 11.73 8.35
C SER A 350 -12.32 12.82 8.69
N ALA A 351 -12.21 13.96 8.01
CA ALA A 351 -13.19 15.03 8.09
C ALA A 351 -14.51 14.70 7.35
N THR A 352 -14.47 13.79 6.40
CA THR A 352 -15.56 13.51 5.46
C THR A 352 -16.07 12.07 5.56
N LEU A 353 -15.96 11.43 6.73
CA LEU A 353 -16.39 10.06 6.97
C LEU A 353 -17.91 9.97 7.23
N LEU A 354 -18.70 10.60 6.37
CA LEU A 354 -20.16 10.63 6.46
C LEU A 354 -20.81 10.14 5.15
N PRO A 355 -21.86 9.31 5.19
CA PRO A 355 -22.39 8.65 6.40
C PRO A 355 -21.48 7.52 6.88
N VAL A 356 -21.19 7.45 8.18
CA VAL A 356 -20.25 6.48 8.76
C VAL A 356 -20.63 5.03 8.43
N GLN A 357 -21.92 4.72 8.39
CA GLN A 357 -22.39 3.36 8.09
C GLN A 357 -22.01 2.88 6.67
N TYR A 358 -21.89 3.79 5.71
CA TYR A 358 -21.40 3.47 4.38
C TYR A 358 -19.92 3.05 4.46
N TYR A 359 -19.08 3.88 5.11
CA TYR A 359 -17.65 3.60 5.22
C TYR A 359 -17.36 2.35 6.04
N LYS A 360 -18.10 2.09 7.12
CA LYS A 360 -18.01 0.83 7.86
C LYS A 360 -18.19 -0.38 6.95
N LYS A 361 -19.22 -0.39 6.12
CA LYS A 361 -19.51 -1.48 5.17
C LYS A 361 -18.45 -1.62 4.07
N MET A 362 -17.68 -0.59 3.80
CA MET A 362 -16.62 -0.60 2.79
C MET A 362 -15.24 -0.95 3.35
N PHE A 363 -15.03 -0.85 4.66
CA PHE A 363 -13.72 -1.06 5.29
C PHE A 363 -13.65 -2.30 6.16
N SER A 364 -14.78 -2.75 6.71
CA SER A 364 -14.81 -3.77 7.73
C SER A 364 -16.00 -4.70 7.57
N THR A 365 -15.78 -5.97 7.86
CA THR A 365 -16.83 -6.98 8.04
C THR A 365 -17.13 -7.21 9.52
N ASN A 366 -16.39 -6.52 10.41
CA ASN A 366 -16.57 -6.62 11.84
C ASN A 366 -17.82 -5.85 12.29
N THR A 367 -18.62 -6.46 13.15
CA THR A 367 -19.85 -5.85 13.70
C THR A 367 -19.63 -5.22 15.08
N ASP A 368 -18.51 -5.55 15.74
CA ASP A 368 -18.18 -5.09 17.08
C ASP A 368 -17.13 -3.96 17.03
N ASP A 369 -17.53 -2.84 16.47
CA ASP A 369 -16.75 -1.64 16.27
C ASP A 369 -17.37 -0.42 16.96
N TYR A 370 -16.60 0.68 17.01
CA TYR A 370 -17.03 1.94 17.59
C TYR A 370 -17.08 3.07 16.56
N ALA A 371 -17.91 4.06 16.80
CA ALA A 371 -17.92 5.30 16.02
C ALA A 371 -17.95 6.52 16.95
N ILE A 372 -17.17 7.53 16.59
CA ILE A 372 -17.12 8.81 17.28
C ILE A 372 -17.38 9.92 16.27
N TYR A 373 -18.28 10.82 16.61
CA TYR A 373 -18.55 12.05 15.89
C TYR A 373 -18.05 13.23 16.73
N VAL A 374 -17.18 14.03 16.13
CA VAL A 374 -16.68 15.26 16.75
C VAL A 374 -17.30 16.44 16.05
N GLU A 375 -18.07 17.24 16.78
CA GLU A 375 -18.65 18.46 16.25
C GLU A 375 -17.58 19.52 16.00
N SER A 376 -17.78 20.33 14.96
CA SER A 376 -16.90 21.45 14.67
C SER A 376 -16.99 22.50 15.79
N PRO A 377 -15.90 22.92 16.41
CA PRO A 377 -15.90 24.03 17.33
C PRO A 377 -16.04 25.40 16.64
N PHE A 378 -16.03 25.39 15.30
CA PHE A 378 -16.16 26.59 14.47
C PHE A 378 -17.61 26.79 14.07
N ASP A 379 -18.15 27.95 14.32
CA ASP A 379 -19.47 28.38 13.87
C ASP A 379 -19.44 28.59 12.34
N PRO A 380 -20.19 27.82 11.53
CA PRO A 380 -20.18 27.95 10.09
C PRO A 380 -20.81 29.28 9.59
N THR A 381 -21.35 30.09 10.48
CA THR A 381 -21.98 31.38 10.17
C THR A 381 -21.08 32.59 10.39
N LYS A 382 -19.80 32.37 10.75
CA LYS A 382 -18.82 33.45 10.94
C LYS A 382 -17.70 33.41 9.91
#